data_0e3081c11a56904838fa312cedffd2b4
#
_entry.id   0e3081c11a56904838fa312cedffd2b4
#
_cell.length_a   1.000
_cell.length_b   1.000
_cell.length_c   1.000
_cell.angle_alpha   90.00
_cell.angle_beta   90.00
_cell.angle_gamma   90.00
#
_symmetry.space_group_name_H-M   'P 1'
#
loop_
_entity.id
_entity.type
_entity.pdbx_description
1 polymer ?
#
loop_
_entity_poly.entity_id
_entity_poly.type
_entity_poly.pdbx_seq_one_letter_code
_entity_poly.pdbx_strand_id
1 'polypeptide(L)'
;MIRAHLATFPPRRRLLRKTCDAILPQVDHLFVVLKDYDEVPGFLAKNPKVTAIIPDRDVKDAGKFWFTPAPDDIVFTIDDDIGYPPDYVTRTLAQLNAIGPEGNVVGYQGNIYIGPRGEGQKPWDNYLFHQPAEAVLGASLLGTGTLCARGSSIPPLSEIEPNAGACDIPFCAWLFGRGILPWMLPREGGWLSNDLPRNLKPSSLFQTVARQGHAAYRGLLWSFATRWPHAN
;
A
#
# COMPACT_ATOMS: atom_id res chain seq x y z
N MET A 1 -5.76 -3.54 17.95
CA MET A 1 -6.01 -2.14 17.52
C MET A 1 -6.10 -2.09 16.01
N ILE A 2 -7.05 -1.31 15.44
CA ILE A 2 -7.08 -1.01 13.98
C ILE A 2 -6.28 0.26 13.76
N ARG A 3 -5.21 0.18 12.99
CA ARG A 3 -4.28 1.28 12.77
C ARG A 3 -4.00 1.52 11.28
N ALA A 4 -3.86 2.78 10.89
CA ALA A 4 -3.46 3.16 9.55
C ALA A 4 -2.05 3.76 9.54
N HIS A 5 -1.27 3.47 8.52
CA HIS A 5 0.08 3.97 8.32
C HIS A 5 0.17 4.70 6.99
N LEU A 6 0.70 5.91 7.01
CA LEU A 6 0.80 6.83 5.88
C LEU A 6 2.19 7.46 5.80
N ALA A 7 2.73 7.61 4.60
CA ALA A 7 3.90 8.44 4.32
C ALA A 7 3.50 9.53 3.32
N THR A 8 3.95 10.77 3.55
CA THR A 8 3.61 11.93 2.72
C THR A 8 4.75 12.97 2.70
N PHE A 9 4.62 13.99 1.85
CA PHE A 9 5.58 15.09 1.72
C PHE A 9 4.87 16.42 1.42
N PRO A 10 5.51 17.61 1.64
CA PRO A 10 4.82 18.90 1.69
C PRO A 10 3.92 19.26 0.50
N PRO A 11 4.27 18.98 -0.78
CA PRO A 11 3.39 19.26 -1.92
C PRO A 11 2.02 18.57 -1.86
N ARG A 12 1.89 17.49 -1.08
CA ARG A 12 0.67 16.71 -0.90
C ARG A 12 -0.13 17.05 0.36
N ARG A 13 0.22 18.14 1.08
CA ARG A 13 -0.42 18.53 2.34
C ARG A 13 -1.95 18.64 2.28
N ARG A 14 -2.52 19.05 1.13
CA ARG A 14 -3.98 19.10 0.96
C ARG A 14 -4.60 17.71 0.83
N LEU A 15 -3.92 16.82 0.12
CA LEU A 15 -4.32 15.42 0.00
C LEU A 15 -4.23 14.72 1.37
N LEU A 16 -3.11 14.88 2.07
CA LEU A 16 -2.95 14.40 3.45
C LEU A 16 -4.13 14.79 4.33
N ARG A 17 -4.58 16.06 4.29
CA ARG A 17 -5.73 16.52 5.08
C ARG A 17 -6.99 15.75 4.71
N LYS A 18 -7.28 15.62 3.40
CA LYS A 18 -8.44 14.89 2.90
C LYS A 18 -8.41 13.42 3.33
N THR A 19 -7.25 12.76 3.21
CA THR A 19 -7.08 11.38 3.63
C THR A 19 -7.25 11.20 5.13
N CYS A 20 -6.71 12.12 5.95
CA CYS A 20 -6.93 12.11 7.39
C CYS A 20 -8.42 12.25 7.74
N ASP A 21 -9.15 13.17 7.10
CA ASP A 21 -10.57 13.39 7.35
C ASP A 21 -11.41 12.14 6.99
N ALA A 22 -10.99 11.36 5.98
CA ALA A 22 -11.67 10.13 5.57
C ALA A 22 -11.33 8.91 6.45
N ILE A 23 -10.08 8.78 6.91
CA ILE A 23 -9.60 7.57 7.58
C ILE A 23 -9.73 7.62 9.11
N LEU A 24 -9.52 8.79 9.74
CA LEU A 24 -9.55 8.92 11.20
C LEU A 24 -10.87 8.46 11.86
N PRO A 25 -12.06 8.65 11.26
CA PRO A 25 -13.30 8.09 11.78
C PRO A 25 -13.35 6.56 11.79
N GLN A 26 -12.56 5.89 10.94
CA GLN A 26 -12.64 4.47 10.66
C GLN A 26 -11.59 3.63 11.41
N VAL A 27 -10.54 4.26 12.01
CA VAL A 27 -9.44 3.58 12.68
C VAL A 27 -9.30 4.02 14.13
N ASP A 28 -8.63 3.20 14.94
CA ASP A 28 -8.30 3.56 16.32
C ASP A 28 -7.17 4.58 16.35
N HIS A 29 -6.16 4.45 15.45
CA HIS A 29 -5.00 5.33 15.40
C HIS A 29 -4.41 5.46 13.99
N LEU A 30 -3.89 6.65 13.67
CA LEU A 30 -3.20 6.96 12.42
C LEU A 30 -1.73 7.33 12.70
N PHE A 31 -0.82 6.61 12.05
CA PHE A 31 0.61 6.84 12.09
C PHE A 31 1.06 7.50 10.80
N VAL A 32 1.74 8.64 10.90
CA VAL A 32 2.12 9.46 9.73
C VAL A 32 3.62 9.74 9.72
N VAL A 33 4.28 9.44 8.62
CA VAL A 33 5.65 9.85 8.35
C VAL A 33 5.64 11.04 7.39
N LEU A 34 6.21 12.13 7.84
CA LEU A 34 6.20 13.45 7.20
C LEU A 34 7.58 13.75 6.58
N LYS A 35 7.83 13.19 5.39
CA LYS A 35 9.08 13.42 4.67
C LYS A 35 9.21 14.90 4.27
N ASP A 36 10.38 15.50 4.49
CA ASP A 36 10.73 16.89 4.11
C ASP A 36 9.78 17.96 4.69
N TYR A 37 9.12 17.69 5.82
CA TYR A 37 8.42 18.71 6.60
C TYR A 37 9.36 19.33 7.62
N ASP A 38 9.25 20.66 7.81
CA ASP A 38 9.98 21.38 8.86
C ASP A 38 9.31 21.22 10.24
N GLU A 39 7.98 21.07 10.25
CA GLU A 39 7.18 20.91 11.46
C GLU A 39 5.96 19.99 11.23
N VAL A 40 5.48 19.38 12.30
CA VAL A 40 4.24 18.58 12.25
C VAL A 40 3.05 19.54 12.07
N PRO A 41 2.24 19.39 11.00
CA PRO A 41 1.06 20.22 10.79
C PRO A 41 0.11 20.21 11.99
N GLY A 42 -0.37 21.39 12.40
CA GLY A 42 -1.19 21.54 13.61
C GLY A 42 -2.46 20.69 13.66
N PHE A 43 -3.04 20.32 12.52
CA PHE A 43 -4.19 19.42 12.48
C PHE A 43 -3.84 17.96 12.80
N LEU A 44 -2.58 17.55 12.63
CA LEU A 44 -2.08 16.26 13.08
C LEU A 44 -1.65 16.34 14.56
N ALA A 45 -0.84 17.35 14.90
CA ALA A 45 -0.28 17.50 16.23
C ALA A 45 -1.34 17.63 17.36
N LYS A 46 -2.51 18.19 17.03
CA LYS A 46 -3.63 18.37 17.99
C LYS A 46 -4.60 17.20 18.06
N ASN A 47 -4.43 16.18 17.21
CA ASN A 47 -5.36 15.05 17.18
C ASN A 47 -4.82 13.89 18.02
N PRO A 48 -5.51 13.47 19.11
CA PRO A 48 -5.03 12.42 20.00
C PRO A 48 -4.98 11.03 19.34
N LYS A 49 -5.65 10.84 18.19
CA LYS A 49 -5.60 9.60 17.41
C LYS A 49 -4.45 9.59 16.40
N VAL A 50 -3.52 10.57 16.43
CA VAL A 50 -2.45 10.68 15.45
C VAL A 50 -1.09 10.66 16.14
N THR A 51 -0.21 9.81 15.64
CA THR A 51 1.24 9.88 15.90
C THR A 51 1.94 10.25 14.60
N ALA A 52 2.61 11.40 14.57
CA ALA A 52 3.32 11.87 13.40
C ALA A 52 4.78 12.10 13.72
N ILE A 53 5.68 11.72 12.79
CA ILE A 53 7.11 11.97 12.89
C ILE A 53 7.63 12.62 11.61
N ILE A 54 8.72 13.38 11.76
CA ILE A 54 9.55 13.86 10.66
C ILE A 54 10.82 13.00 10.71
N PRO A 55 11.07 12.14 9.70
CA PRO A 55 12.23 11.25 9.72
C PRO A 55 13.52 12.04 9.49
N ASP A 56 14.61 11.54 10.01
CA ASP A 56 15.97 12.10 9.85
C ASP A 56 16.60 11.79 8.48
N ARG A 57 15.92 11.01 7.66
CA ARG A 57 16.38 10.55 6.33
C ARG A 57 15.23 10.35 5.36
N ASP A 58 15.56 10.25 4.07
CA ASP A 58 14.55 10.03 3.02
C ASP A 58 14.12 8.56 2.94
N VAL A 59 13.01 8.26 3.57
CA VAL A 59 12.38 6.91 3.56
C VAL A 59 11.29 6.76 2.50
N LYS A 60 10.94 7.80 1.75
CA LYS A 60 9.90 7.81 0.72
C LYS A 60 8.63 7.07 1.17
N ASP A 61 8.11 6.16 0.31
CA ASP A 61 6.95 5.30 0.57
C ASP A 61 7.21 4.20 1.63
N ALA A 62 8.47 3.83 1.87
CA ALA A 62 8.85 2.92 2.95
C ALA A 62 8.51 3.48 4.35
N GLY A 63 8.28 4.78 4.47
CA GLY A 63 7.80 5.42 5.70
C GLY A 63 6.53 4.81 6.26
N LYS A 64 5.67 4.17 5.45
CA LYS A 64 4.51 3.39 5.90
C LYS A 64 4.87 2.24 6.85
N PHE A 65 6.12 1.79 6.83
CA PHE A 65 6.65 0.70 7.66
C PHE A 65 7.49 1.18 8.84
N TRP A 66 7.52 2.49 9.09
CA TRP A 66 8.31 3.08 10.18
C TRP A 66 7.88 2.62 11.56
N PHE A 67 6.58 2.55 11.80
CA PHE A 67 6.03 2.19 13.10
C PHE A 67 5.74 0.68 13.15
N THR A 68 6.45 -0.02 14.01
CA THR A 68 6.23 -1.46 14.23
C THR A 68 4.87 -1.71 14.89
N PRO A 69 3.98 -2.50 14.30
CA PRO A 69 2.71 -2.88 14.93
C PRO A 69 2.90 -4.00 15.95
N ALA A 70 1.96 -4.12 16.90
CA ALA A 70 1.82 -5.35 17.66
C ALA A 70 1.34 -6.48 16.73
N PRO A 71 1.70 -7.76 16.98
CA PRO A 71 1.34 -8.88 16.12
C PRO A 71 -0.17 -8.98 15.82
N ASP A 72 -1.00 -8.67 16.81
CA ASP A 72 -2.47 -8.75 16.71
C ASP A 72 -3.14 -7.46 16.24
N ASP A 73 -2.39 -6.40 15.98
CA ASP A 73 -2.94 -5.20 15.37
C ASP A 73 -3.45 -5.52 13.95
N ILE A 74 -4.50 -4.84 13.54
CA ILE A 74 -4.90 -4.78 12.13
C ILE A 74 -4.31 -3.51 11.54
N VAL A 75 -3.49 -3.66 10.53
CA VAL A 75 -2.74 -2.57 9.91
C VAL A 75 -3.26 -2.30 8.51
N PHE A 76 -3.60 -1.05 8.26
CA PHE A 76 -3.85 -0.52 6.93
C PHE A 76 -2.65 0.32 6.49
N THR A 77 -1.99 -0.01 5.39
CA THR A 77 -1.08 0.94 4.75
C THR A 77 -1.83 1.67 3.64
N ILE A 78 -1.75 3.00 3.66
CA ILE A 78 -2.55 3.89 2.82
C ILE A 78 -1.69 4.94 2.13
N ASP A 79 -2.18 5.48 1.02
CA ASP A 79 -1.56 6.60 0.29
C ASP A 79 -2.40 7.87 0.42
N ASP A 80 -1.75 9.03 0.32
CA ASP A 80 -2.42 10.33 0.45
C ASP A 80 -3.17 10.78 -0.81
N ASP A 81 -3.00 10.08 -1.93
CA ASP A 81 -3.61 10.39 -3.23
C ASP A 81 -4.75 9.43 -3.63
N ILE A 82 -5.20 8.62 -2.69
CA ILE A 82 -6.37 7.73 -2.84
C ILE A 82 -7.53 8.26 -2.02
N GLY A 83 -8.70 8.36 -2.64
CA GLY A 83 -9.94 8.69 -1.94
C GLY A 83 -10.57 7.41 -1.35
N TYR A 84 -10.61 7.35 -0.01
CA TYR A 84 -11.18 6.23 0.75
C TYR A 84 -12.62 6.52 1.12
N PRO A 85 -13.57 5.62 0.82
CA PRO A 85 -14.98 5.78 1.20
C PRO A 85 -15.19 5.55 2.71
N PRO A 86 -16.34 5.96 3.27
CA PRO A 86 -16.62 5.83 4.71
C PRO A 86 -16.69 4.38 5.21
N ASP A 87 -16.91 3.42 4.33
CA ASP A 87 -16.99 1.99 4.64
C ASP A 87 -15.70 1.22 4.30
N TYR A 88 -14.62 1.92 3.96
CA TYR A 88 -13.36 1.31 3.51
C TYR A 88 -12.80 0.30 4.51
N VAL A 89 -12.65 0.68 5.77
CA VAL A 89 -12.09 -0.19 6.80
C VAL A 89 -13.05 -1.35 7.11
N THR A 90 -14.33 -1.07 7.34
CA THR A 90 -15.32 -2.09 7.68
C THR A 90 -15.46 -3.14 6.58
N ARG A 91 -15.55 -2.70 5.33
CA ARG A 91 -15.67 -3.61 4.17
C ARG A 91 -14.41 -4.43 3.97
N THR A 92 -13.23 -3.83 4.12
CA THR A 92 -11.96 -4.55 3.98
C THR A 92 -11.79 -5.61 5.07
N LEU A 93 -12.15 -5.28 6.32
CA LEU A 93 -12.10 -6.24 7.43
C LEU A 93 -13.06 -7.41 7.23
N ALA A 94 -14.28 -7.16 6.74
CA ALA A 94 -15.25 -8.22 6.44
C ALA A 94 -14.70 -9.19 5.39
N GLN A 95 -14.04 -8.67 4.34
CA GLN A 95 -13.44 -9.49 3.29
C GLN A 95 -12.18 -10.25 3.78
N LEU A 96 -11.31 -9.60 4.57
CA LEU A 96 -10.15 -10.26 5.19
C LEU A 96 -10.60 -11.40 6.10
N ASN A 97 -11.62 -11.19 6.92
CA ASN A 97 -12.17 -12.22 7.81
C ASN A 97 -12.78 -13.39 7.03
N ALA A 98 -13.41 -13.13 5.88
CA ALA A 98 -13.97 -14.17 5.01
C ALA A 98 -12.91 -15.06 4.36
N ILE A 99 -11.72 -14.50 4.05
CA ILE A 99 -10.55 -15.24 3.53
C ILE A 99 -9.84 -15.97 4.68
N GLY A 100 -9.86 -15.40 5.90
CA GLY A 100 -9.07 -15.77 7.06
C GLY A 100 -7.89 -14.80 7.22
N PRO A 101 -7.78 -14.13 8.38
CA PRO A 101 -6.73 -13.10 8.59
C PRO A 101 -5.33 -13.69 8.78
N GLU A 102 -5.23 -14.97 9.15
CA GLU A 102 -3.96 -15.62 9.46
C GLU A 102 -3.23 -15.99 8.17
N GLY A 103 -1.98 -15.50 8.01
CA GLY A 103 -1.17 -15.80 6.83
C GLY A 103 -1.72 -15.22 5.52
N ASN A 104 -2.62 -14.22 5.58
CA ASN A 104 -3.17 -13.53 4.43
C ASN A 104 -2.99 -12.01 4.55
N VAL A 105 -2.77 -11.38 3.41
CA VAL A 105 -2.69 -9.92 3.24
C VAL A 105 -3.61 -9.54 2.09
N VAL A 106 -4.40 -8.50 2.28
CA VAL A 106 -5.40 -8.10 1.28
C VAL A 106 -5.19 -6.65 0.83
N GLY A 107 -5.70 -6.32 -0.35
CA GLY A 107 -5.68 -4.95 -0.88
C GLY A 107 -6.50 -4.83 -2.16
N TYR A 108 -6.46 -3.65 -2.78
CA TYR A 108 -7.32 -3.35 -3.93
C TYR A 108 -6.53 -2.99 -5.21
N GLN A 109 -5.21 -3.02 -5.14
CA GLN A 109 -4.34 -2.76 -6.30
C GLN A 109 -3.25 -3.82 -6.38
N GLY A 110 -2.94 -4.28 -7.60
CA GLY A 110 -1.87 -5.23 -7.76
C GLY A 110 -1.71 -5.72 -9.20
N ASN A 111 -0.81 -6.68 -9.34
CA ASN A 111 -0.52 -7.36 -10.59
C ASN A 111 -0.64 -8.87 -10.40
N ILE A 112 -1.14 -9.56 -11.42
CA ILE A 112 -1.07 -11.02 -11.53
C ILE A 112 -0.10 -11.34 -12.66
N TYR A 113 0.97 -12.07 -12.34
CA TYR A 113 1.88 -12.59 -13.34
C TYR A 113 1.27 -13.84 -13.99
N ILE A 114 1.17 -13.85 -15.30
CA ILE A 114 0.54 -14.94 -16.07
C ILE A 114 1.50 -15.63 -17.03
N GLY A 115 2.79 -15.27 -16.99
CA GLY A 115 3.81 -15.85 -17.85
C GLY A 115 4.03 -15.11 -19.15
N PRO A 116 4.95 -15.61 -20.00
CA PRO A 116 5.26 -14.99 -21.26
C PRO A 116 4.04 -15.00 -22.18
N ARG A 117 3.70 -13.84 -22.73
CA ARG A 117 2.73 -13.63 -23.79
C ARG A 117 3.47 -13.34 -25.10
N GLY A 118 2.74 -13.17 -26.20
CA GLY A 118 3.31 -12.82 -27.49
C GLY A 118 4.18 -11.54 -27.46
N GLU A 119 4.95 -11.35 -28.53
CA GLU A 119 5.86 -10.21 -28.66
C GLU A 119 5.15 -8.86 -28.38
N GLY A 120 5.77 -8.00 -27.57
CA GLY A 120 5.22 -6.70 -27.19
C GLY A 120 4.14 -6.72 -26.11
N GLN A 121 3.70 -7.89 -25.62
CA GLN A 121 2.71 -8.00 -24.57
C GLN A 121 3.36 -8.08 -23.17
N LYS A 122 2.72 -7.44 -22.18
CA LYS A 122 3.18 -7.53 -20.79
C LYS A 122 2.86 -8.92 -20.23
N PRO A 123 3.78 -9.53 -19.46
CA PRO A 123 3.58 -10.85 -18.87
C PRO A 123 2.69 -10.85 -17.61
N TRP A 124 1.97 -9.77 -17.35
CA TRP A 124 1.08 -9.60 -16.18
C TRP A 124 -0.15 -8.79 -16.53
N ASP A 125 -1.23 -9.02 -15.78
CA ASP A 125 -2.41 -8.18 -15.74
C ASP A 125 -2.31 -7.16 -14.59
N ASN A 126 -2.75 -5.93 -14.87
CA ASN A 126 -2.83 -4.84 -13.89
C ASN A 126 -4.25 -4.68 -13.38
N TYR A 127 -4.39 -4.55 -12.06
CA TYR A 127 -5.63 -4.24 -11.38
C TYR A 127 -5.46 -2.94 -10.59
N LEU A 128 -6.08 -1.86 -11.08
CA LEU A 128 -5.99 -0.55 -10.42
C LEU A 128 -7.12 -0.41 -9.40
N PHE A 129 -6.83 0.21 -8.26
CA PHE A 129 -7.77 0.32 -7.14
C PHE A 129 -9.11 0.97 -7.51
N HIS A 130 -9.13 1.91 -8.46
CA HIS A 130 -10.34 2.62 -8.90
C HIS A 130 -11.14 1.87 -9.98
N GLN A 131 -10.64 0.74 -10.47
CA GLN A 131 -11.33 -0.11 -11.45
C GLN A 131 -12.09 -1.24 -10.73
N PRO A 132 -13.17 -1.77 -11.30
CA PRO A 132 -13.92 -2.87 -10.71
C PRO A 132 -13.10 -4.17 -10.72
N ALA A 133 -13.35 -5.02 -9.74
CA ALA A 133 -12.94 -6.41 -9.72
C ALA A 133 -14.06 -7.23 -9.10
N GLU A 134 -14.42 -8.35 -9.72
CA GLU A 134 -15.63 -9.13 -9.36
C GLU A 134 -15.32 -10.25 -8.36
N ALA A 135 -14.05 -10.68 -8.27
CA ALA A 135 -13.64 -11.82 -7.45
C ALA A 135 -12.40 -11.51 -6.60
N VAL A 136 -12.20 -12.32 -5.58
CA VAL A 136 -10.92 -12.38 -4.86
C VAL A 136 -9.88 -13.06 -5.76
N LEU A 137 -8.74 -12.41 -5.97
CA LEU A 137 -7.68 -12.89 -6.85
C LEU A 137 -6.36 -12.93 -6.11
N GLY A 138 -5.61 -14.03 -6.24
CA GLY A 138 -4.23 -14.09 -5.75
C GLY A 138 -3.34 -13.08 -6.50
N ALA A 139 -2.60 -12.25 -5.77
CA ALA A 139 -1.73 -11.24 -6.35
C ALA A 139 -0.27 -11.70 -6.42
N SER A 140 0.39 -11.53 -7.56
CA SER A 140 1.84 -11.68 -7.64
C SER A 140 2.57 -10.46 -7.06
N LEU A 141 1.96 -9.29 -7.17
CA LEU A 141 2.41 -8.04 -6.56
C LEU A 141 1.19 -7.30 -6.05
N LEU A 142 1.18 -6.94 -4.77
CA LEU A 142 0.12 -6.16 -4.13
C LEU A 142 0.63 -4.76 -3.80
N GLY A 143 -0.16 -3.73 -4.16
CA GLY A 143 0.17 -2.34 -3.88
C GLY A 143 -0.06 -1.98 -2.42
N THR A 144 0.89 -1.28 -1.81
CA THR A 144 0.86 -0.88 -0.40
C THR A 144 0.01 0.35 -0.10
N GLY A 145 -0.64 0.95 -1.11
CA GLY A 145 -1.55 2.10 -0.92
C GLY A 145 -2.95 1.72 -0.46
N THR A 146 -3.33 0.45 -0.51
CA THR A 146 -4.67 -0.04 -0.13
C THR A 146 -4.62 -1.37 0.64
N LEU A 147 -3.52 -1.62 1.32
CA LEU A 147 -3.24 -2.89 1.96
C LEU A 147 -3.86 -2.98 3.36
N CYS A 148 -4.30 -4.18 3.72
CA CYS A 148 -4.72 -4.54 5.07
C CYS A 148 -4.17 -5.92 5.46
N ALA A 149 -3.61 -6.02 6.67
CA ALA A 149 -3.04 -7.25 7.20
C ALA A 149 -2.99 -7.24 8.74
N ARG A 150 -2.75 -8.40 9.35
CA ARG A 150 -2.30 -8.45 10.75
C ARG A 150 -0.90 -7.86 10.90
N GLY A 151 -0.59 -7.30 12.07
CA GLY A 151 0.72 -6.74 12.38
C GLY A 151 1.85 -7.76 12.23
N SER A 152 1.60 -9.04 12.52
CA SER A 152 2.54 -10.14 12.29
C SER A 152 2.92 -10.35 10.81
N SER A 153 2.10 -9.85 9.88
CA SER A 153 2.33 -9.89 8.43
C SER A 153 2.88 -8.57 7.86
N ILE A 154 3.31 -7.64 8.72
CA ILE A 154 3.94 -6.37 8.33
C ILE A 154 5.45 -6.48 8.56
N PRO A 155 6.28 -6.34 7.53
CA PRO A 155 7.73 -6.38 7.67
C PRO A 155 8.26 -5.18 8.49
N PRO A 156 9.41 -5.32 9.16
CA PRO A 156 10.11 -4.20 9.74
C PRO A 156 10.65 -3.26 8.64
N LEU A 157 10.81 -1.98 8.95
CA LEU A 157 11.32 -0.97 8.01
C LEU A 157 12.63 -1.40 7.33
N SER A 158 13.52 -2.05 8.06
CA SER A 158 14.83 -2.51 7.54
C SER A 158 14.77 -3.44 6.34
N GLU A 159 13.67 -4.17 6.17
CA GLU A 159 13.43 -5.05 5.02
C GLU A 159 12.91 -4.29 3.79
N ILE A 160 12.31 -3.14 4.00
CA ILE A 160 11.64 -2.35 2.95
C ILE A 160 12.50 -1.16 2.50
N GLU A 161 13.13 -0.46 3.42
CA GLU A 161 13.86 0.79 3.21
C GLU A 161 14.96 0.72 2.12
N PRO A 162 15.74 -0.38 1.96
CA PRO A 162 16.73 -0.46 0.89
C PRO A 162 16.16 -0.27 -0.53
N ASN A 163 14.84 -0.48 -0.70
CA ASN A 163 14.12 -0.30 -1.95
C ASN A 163 13.05 0.80 -1.86
N ALA A 164 13.27 1.83 -1.03
CA ALA A 164 12.37 2.96 -0.87
C ALA A 164 12.11 3.67 -2.21
N GLY A 165 10.84 3.89 -2.51
CA GLY A 165 10.36 4.36 -3.81
C GLY A 165 9.68 3.27 -4.66
N ALA A 166 9.81 1.99 -4.25
CA ALA A 166 9.15 0.84 -4.86
C ALA A 166 8.82 -0.22 -3.78
N CYS A 167 8.29 0.20 -2.62
CA CYS A 167 8.11 -0.62 -1.43
C CYS A 167 7.20 -1.84 -1.65
N ASP A 168 6.32 -1.82 -2.65
CA ASP A 168 5.46 -2.96 -3.01
C ASP A 168 6.26 -4.23 -3.33
N ILE A 169 7.43 -4.07 -3.96
CA ILE A 169 8.26 -5.20 -4.41
C ILE A 169 8.94 -5.92 -3.24
N PRO A 170 9.74 -5.25 -2.38
CA PRO A 170 10.33 -5.92 -1.22
C PRO A 170 9.27 -6.40 -0.23
N PHE A 171 8.14 -5.71 -0.11
CA PHE A 171 7.01 -6.15 0.69
C PHE A 171 6.50 -7.52 0.22
N CYS A 172 6.18 -7.67 -1.06
CA CYS A 172 5.72 -8.96 -1.60
C CYS A 172 6.79 -10.03 -1.55
N ALA A 173 8.07 -9.70 -1.81
CA ALA A 173 9.17 -10.65 -1.65
C ALA A 173 9.27 -11.19 -0.21
N TRP A 174 9.09 -10.32 0.79
CA TRP A 174 9.09 -10.68 2.20
C TRP A 174 7.91 -11.61 2.56
N LEU A 175 6.70 -11.33 2.02
CA LEU A 175 5.52 -12.19 2.20
C LEU A 175 5.75 -13.58 1.62
N PHE A 176 6.17 -13.66 0.36
CA PHE A 176 6.42 -14.94 -0.31
C PHE A 176 7.48 -15.78 0.39
N GLY A 177 8.53 -15.14 0.92
CA GLY A 177 9.57 -15.81 1.71
C GLY A 177 9.04 -16.48 3.00
N ARG A 178 7.83 -16.11 3.43
CA ARG A 178 7.14 -16.61 4.64
C ARG A 178 5.88 -17.41 4.36
N GLY A 179 5.56 -17.65 3.10
CA GLY A 179 4.35 -18.37 2.71
C GLY A 179 3.06 -17.58 2.98
N ILE A 180 3.15 -16.24 3.12
CA ILE A 180 1.99 -15.36 3.32
C ILE A 180 1.41 -14.99 1.97
N LEU A 181 0.08 -15.09 1.83
CA LEU A 181 -0.61 -14.91 0.56
C LEU A 181 -1.17 -13.49 0.42
N PRO A 182 -0.77 -12.74 -0.62
CA PRO A 182 -1.39 -11.49 -0.98
C PRO A 182 -2.61 -11.71 -1.88
N TRP A 183 -3.72 -11.03 -1.56
CA TRP A 183 -4.98 -11.13 -2.27
C TRP A 183 -5.51 -9.77 -2.70
N MET A 184 -5.95 -9.65 -3.93
CA MET A 184 -6.76 -8.52 -4.40
C MET A 184 -8.22 -8.79 -4.14
N LEU A 185 -8.88 -7.79 -3.53
CA LEU A 185 -10.29 -7.87 -3.13
C LEU A 185 -11.22 -7.35 -4.22
N PRO A 186 -12.45 -7.90 -4.31
CA PRO A 186 -13.49 -7.40 -5.20
C PRO A 186 -14.00 -6.02 -4.74
N ARG A 187 -14.34 -5.17 -5.72
CA ARG A 187 -14.93 -3.84 -5.52
C ARG A 187 -15.62 -3.35 -6.78
N GLU A 188 -16.52 -2.41 -6.60
CA GLU A 188 -17.16 -1.66 -7.68
C GLU A 188 -16.18 -0.62 -8.25
N GLY A 189 -16.36 -0.27 -9.52
CA GLY A 189 -15.60 0.82 -10.14
C GLY A 189 -15.90 2.15 -9.47
N GLY A 190 -14.85 2.92 -9.12
CA GLY A 190 -14.96 4.22 -8.48
C GLY A 190 -15.26 4.19 -6.98
N TRP A 191 -15.37 3.02 -6.33
CA TRP A 191 -15.51 2.92 -4.88
C TRP A 191 -14.29 3.51 -4.16
N LEU A 192 -13.08 3.22 -4.64
CA LEU A 192 -11.87 3.98 -4.35
C LEU A 192 -11.63 4.96 -5.50
N SER A 193 -11.23 6.20 -5.23
CA SER A 193 -10.98 7.21 -6.25
C SER A 193 -9.49 7.61 -6.33
N ASN A 194 -9.04 7.97 -7.53
CA ASN A 194 -7.71 8.55 -7.71
C ASN A 194 -7.79 10.07 -7.53
N ASP A 195 -7.30 10.55 -6.41
CA ASP A 195 -7.37 11.95 -6.00
C ASP A 195 -6.13 12.76 -6.38
N LEU A 196 -5.13 12.13 -7.03
CA LEU A 196 -3.89 12.80 -7.42
C LEU A 196 -4.13 13.89 -8.48
N PRO A 197 -3.93 15.17 -8.17
CA PRO A 197 -4.11 16.27 -9.12
C PRO A 197 -3.14 16.14 -10.30
N ARG A 198 -3.57 16.59 -11.48
CA ARG A 198 -2.77 16.49 -12.72
C ARG A 198 -1.39 17.14 -12.59
N ASN A 199 -1.28 18.28 -11.90
CA ASN A 199 -0.03 18.99 -11.67
C ASN A 199 0.94 18.28 -10.73
N LEU A 200 0.47 17.35 -9.89
CA LEU A 200 1.31 16.53 -9.00
C LEU A 200 1.67 15.15 -9.59
N LYS A 201 1.05 14.74 -10.69
CA LYS A 201 1.38 13.46 -11.37
C LYS A 201 2.88 13.30 -11.68
N PRO A 202 3.62 14.32 -12.15
CA PRO A 202 5.06 14.17 -12.44
C PRO A 202 5.92 13.81 -11.22
N SER A 203 5.46 14.12 -10.00
CA SER A 203 6.16 13.84 -8.74
C SER A 203 5.75 12.49 -8.11
N SER A 204 4.86 11.73 -8.75
CA SER A 204 4.49 10.40 -8.24
C SER A 204 5.64 9.41 -8.37
N LEU A 205 5.82 8.57 -7.34
CA LEU A 205 6.83 7.50 -7.36
C LEU A 205 6.62 6.55 -8.53
N PHE A 206 5.37 6.24 -8.88
CA PHE A 206 5.03 5.45 -10.05
C PHE A 206 5.66 6.00 -11.36
N GLN A 207 5.58 7.32 -11.58
CA GLN A 207 6.19 7.92 -12.77
C GLN A 207 7.72 7.97 -12.67
N THR A 208 8.26 8.16 -11.48
CA THR A 208 9.71 8.15 -11.26
C THR A 208 10.28 6.77 -11.56
N VAL A 209 9.69 5.70 -11.04
CA VAL A 209 10.09 4.31 -11.30
C VAL A 209 9.90 3.96 -12.79
N ALA A 210 8.81 4.41 -13.41
CA ALA A 210 8.56 4.18 -14.84
C ALA A 210 9.63 4.86 -15.72
N ARG A 211 10.12 6.05 -15.35
CA ARG A 211 11.18 6.77 -16.08
C ARG A 211 12.57 6.14 -15.90
N GLN A 212 12.87 5.66 -14.71
CA GLN A 212 14.15 5.01 -14.37
C GLN A 212 14.26 3.61 -14.96
N GLY A 213 13.14 3.08 -15.47
CA GLY A 213 13.00 1.71 -15.94
C GLY A 213 12.96 0.71 -14.78
N HIS A 214 12.16 -0.33 -14.93
CA HIS A 214 12.03 -1.38 -13.91
C HIS A 214 13.27 -2.29 -13.78
N ALA A 215 14.37 -1.98 -14.45
CA ALA A 215 15.55 -2.85 -14.52
C ALA A 215 16.15 -3.16 -13.14
N ALA A 216 16.22 -2.14 -12.25
CA ALA A 216 16.76 -2.31 -10.90
C ALA A 216 15.94 -3.27 -10.03
N TYR A 217 14.65 -3.38 -10.28
CA TYR A 217 13.74 -4.21 -9.48
C TYR A 217 13.37 -5.52 -10.16
N ARG A 218 13.71 -5.71 -11.44
CA ARG A 218 13.34 -6.91 -12.21
C ARG A 218 13.84 -8.18 -11.56
N GLY A 219 15.09 -8.23 -11.11
CA GLY A 219 15.67 -9.40 -10.46
C GLY A 219 14.88 -9.82 -9.22
N LEU A 220 14.56 -8.86 -8.34
CA LEU A 220 13.79 -9.12 -7.14
C LEU A 220 12.35 -9.53 -7.48
N LEU A 221 11.69 -8.79 -8.40
CA LEU A 221 10.33 -9.12 -8.85
C LEU A 221 10.25 -10.54 -9.43
N TRP A 222 11.17 -10.90 -10.33
CA TRP A 222 11.20 -12.23 -10.93
C TRP A 222 11.53 -13.34 -9.95
N SER A 223 12.24 -13.07 -8.86
CA SER A 223 12.60 -14.07 -7.87
C SER A 223 11.40 -14.69 -7.14
N PHE A 224 10.28 -13.99 -7.07
CA PHE A 224 9.05 -14.46 -6.43
C PHE A 224 7.81 -14.49 -7.34
N ALA A 225 7.63 -13.51 -8.24
CA ALA A 225 6.41 -13.38 -9.05
C ALA A 225 6.14 -14.59 -9.95
N THR A 226 7.20 -15.31 -10.38
CA THR A 226 7.09 -16.51 -11.21
C THR A 226 6.83 -17.79 -10.42
N ARG A 227 6.96 -17.74 -9.09
CA ARG A 227 6.81 -18.91 -8.21
C ARG A 227 5.39 -19.04 -7.64
N TRP A 228 4.57 -18.02 -7.84
CA TRP A 228 3.23 -18.04 -7.30
C TRP A 228 2.38 -19.07 -8.06
N PRO A 229 1.71 -19.99 -7.34
CA PRO A 229 0.78 -20.88 -7.99
C PRO A 229 -0.34 -20.02 -8.58
N HIS A 230 -0.48 -20.07 -9.90
CA HIS A 230 -1.65 -19.50 -10.57
C HIS A 230 -2.86 -20.17 -9.92
N ALA A 231 -3.73 -19.38 -9.30
CA ALA A 231 -5.03 -19.86 -8.90
C ALA A 231 -5.75 -20.27 -10.21
N ASN A 232 -5.92 -21.59 -10.40
CA ASN A 232 -6.77 -22.14 -11.44
C ASN A 232 -8.22 -21.77 -11.14
#